data_ddaa2b5662b0411284d93271b97f14c7
#
_entry.id   ddaa2b5662b0411284d93271b97f14c7
#
_cell.length_a   1.000
_cell.length_b   1.000
_cell.length_c   1.000
_cell.angle_alpha   90.00
_cell.angle_beta   90.00
_cell.angle_gamma   90.00
#
_symmetry.space_group_name_H-M   'P 1'
#
loop_
_entity.id
_entity.type
_entity.pdbx_description
1 polymer ?
#
loop_
_entity_poly.entity_id
_entity_poly.type
_entity_poly.pdbx_seq_one_letter_code
_entity_poly.pdbx_strand_id
1 'polypeptide(L)'
;MPIRANEYYRQRFGCKVYKLALDGGMTCPNRDGTKGTRGCIFCSGAGSGDFAERRSRSVTAQLEAAKARVAAKMKDGKYIAYFQSFTNIYAPLPDLEALFSEAVAHPDVAALAVATRPDCLPEPVLDLLERLDRIKPVIVELGLQTIHPQTVEFIRRGYPLADFDRAVKRLQKLGLHTVVHVILGLPGETEQMMVQTVRYVGRSGAKGIKLQLLHVLEGTDLAALWRAGRVPMMELEDYARLLGRCLAVLPPDMVIHRLTGDGAKRDLLAPLWSADKKYVLNYVNNYLEQHALNAER
;
A
#
# COMPACT_ATOMS: atom_id res chain seq x y z
N MET A 1 18.49 10.69 4.12
CA MET A 1 17.33 9.83 4.40
C MET A 1 16.40 9.78 3.18
N PRO A 2 15.66 8.69 2.96
CA PRO A 2 14.69 8.60 1.87
C PRO A 2 13.63 9.71 1.93
N ILE A 3 13.06 10.08 0.78
CA ILE A 3 12.14 11.21 0.62
C ILE A 3 10.74 10.82 1.16
N ARG A 4 10.08 11.71 1.89
CA ARG A 4 8.67 11.49 2.32
C ARG A 4 7.70 11.78 1.18
N ALA A 5 6.64 10.97 1.05
CA ALA A 5 5.66 11.10 -0.05
C ALA A 5 5.01 12.49 -0.13
N ASN A 6 4.73 13.14 1.02
CA ASN A 6 4.17 14.48 1.03
C ASN A 6 5.12 15.53 0.41
N GLU A 7 6.41 15.40 0.66
CA GLU A 7 7.44 16.23 0.08
C GLU A 7 7.58 15.96 -1.42
N TYR A 8 7.72 14.69 -1.80
CA TYR A 8 7.76 14.26 -3.19
C TYR A 8 6.57 14.77 -4.00
N TYR A 9 5.35 14.63 -3.49
CA TYR A 9 4.17 15.10 -4.21
C TYR A 9 4.10 16.63 -4.30
N ARG A 10 4.53 17.35 -3.25
CA ARG A 10 4.58 18.81 -3.26
C ARG A 10 5.59 19.31 -4.31
N GLN A 11 6.75 18.68 -4.41
CA GLN A 11 7.73 19.00 -5.45
C GLN A 11 7.20 18.67 -6.85
N ARG A 12 6.54 17.52 -7.02
CA ARG A 12 6.05 17.06 -8.33
C ARG A 12 4.84 17.84 -8.84
N PHE A 13 3.92 18.23 -7.97
CA PHE A 13 2.64 18.85 -8.34
C PHE A 13 2.52 20.33 -7.98
N GLY A 14 3.52 20.92 -7.32
CA GLY A 14 3.53 22.32 -6.89
C GLY A 14 2.51 22.66 -5.79
N CYS A 15 1.76 21.68 -5.28
CA CYS A 15 0.72 21.88 -4.28
C CYS A 15 0.61 20.69 -3.33
N LYS A 16 -0.19 20.86 -2.27
CA LYS A 16 -0.58 19.75 -1.40
C LYS A 16 -1.44 18.76 -2.17
N VAL A 17 -1.15 17.46 -1.99
CA VAL A 17 -1.91 16.38 -2.64
C VAL A 17 -2.42 15.41 -1.60
N TYR A 18 -3.68 14.99 -1.70
CA TYR A 18 -4.30 14.04 -0.78
C TYR A 18 -4.83 12.82 -1.54
N LYS A 19 -4.57 11.60 -1.03
CA LYS A 19 -5.11 10.37 -1.60
C LYS A 19 -6.56 10.17 -1.16
N LEU A 20 -7.47 10.06 -2.13
CA LEU A 20 -8.85 9.66 -1.92
C LEU A 20 -9.00 8.17 -2.24
N ALA A 21 -9.27 7.37 -1.22
CA ALA A 21 -9.45 5.93 -1.40
C ALA A 21 -10.83 5.63 -1.98
N LEU A 22 -10.85 4.94 -3.11
CA LEU A 22 -12.02 4.61 -3.91
C LEU A 22 -12.17 3.08 -4.02
N ASP A 23 -13.39 2.63 -4.22
CA ASP A 23 -13.72 1.25 -4.50
C ASP A 23 -14.06 1.07 -5.98
N GLY A 24 -13.25 0.28 -6.69
CA GLY A 24 -13.47 -0.07 -8.10
C GLY A 24 -14.49 -1.18 -8.30
N GLY A 25 -14.93 -1.86 -7.24
CA GLY A 25 -15.85 -2.99 -7.28
C GLY A 25 -15.23 -4.31 -7.74
N MET A 26 -13.91 -4.42 -7.75
CA MET A 26 -13.19 -5.64 -8.10
C MET A 26 -13.16 -6.64 -6.93
N THR A 27 -12.78 -7.87 -7.24
CA THR A 27 -12.47 -8.93 -6.29
C THR A 27 -10.98 -9.26 -6.29
N CYS A 28 -10.61 -10.44 -5.81
CA CYS A 28 -9.23 -10.90 -5.75
C CYS A 28 -9.16 -12.39 -6.13
N PRO A 29 -8.17 -12.82 -6.94
CA PRO A 29 -7.96 -14.24 -7.28
C PRO A 29 -7.84 -15.17 -6.07
N ASN A 30 -7.43 -14.66 -4.92
CA ASN A 30 -7.41 -15.42 -3.66
C ASN A 30 -8.79 -15.58 -3.00
N ARG A 31 -9.88 -15.03 -3.59
CA ARG A 31 -11.22 -15.03 -3.02
C ARG A 31 -12.30 -15.59 -3.93
N ASP A 32 -12.13 -15.51 -5.23
CA ASP A 32 -13.13 -15.91 -6.21
C ASP A 32 -13.00 -17.37 -6.69
N GLY A 33 -12.06 -18.12 -6.12
CA GLY A 33 -11.80 -19.51 -6.48
C GLY A 33 -10.69 -19.70 -7.52
N THR A 34 -10.25 -18.66 -8.20
CA THR A 34 -9.18 -18.77 -9.22
C THR A 34 -7.86 -19.27 -8.62
N LYS A 35 -7.47 -18.76 -7.44
CA LYS A 35 -6.29 -19.19 -6.68
C LYS A 35 -6.61 -19.62 -5.26
N GLY A 36 -7.76 -19.24 -4.76
CA GLY A 36 -8.24 -19.56 -3.43
C GLY A 36 -9.55 -18.84 -3.11
N THR A 37 -10.20 -19.24 -2.01
CA THR A 37 -11.51 -18.69 -1.61
C THR A 37 -11.47 -17.86 -0.34
N ARG A 38 -10.38 -17.98 0.45
CA ARG A 38 -10.29 -17.40 1.81
C ARG A 38 -9.53 -16.07 1.86
N GLY A 39 -8.82 -15.69 0.80
CA GLY A 39 -7.93 -14.53 0.79
C GLY A 39 -6.65 -14.72 1.61
N CYS A 40 -5.83 -13.67 1.72
CA CYS A 40 -4.69 -13.66 2.62
C CYS A 40 -5.17 -13.67 4.08
N ILE A 41 -4.40 -14.30 4.99
CA ILE A 41 -4.82 -14.53 6.39
C ILE A 41 -5.11 -13.23 7.17
N PHE A 42 -4.50 -12.11 6.77
CA PHE A 42 -4.62 -10.80 7.42
C PHE A 42 -5.63 -9.86 6.74
N CYS A 43 -6.18 -10.27 5.58
CA CYS A 43 -6.99 -9.39 4.77
C CYS A 43 -8.43 -9.35 5.26
N SER A 44 -8.94 -8.16 5.61
CA SER A 44 -10.33 -7.97 6.04
C SER A 44 -11.35 -8.34 4.96
N GLY A 45 -12.61 -8.45 5.31
CA GLY A 45 -13.70 -8.67 4.37
C GLY A 45 -13.79 -7.62 3.27
N ALA A 46 -13.32 -6.40 3.55
CA ALA A 46 -13.27 -5.29 2.60
C ALA A 46 -12.03 -5.29 1.68
N GLY A 47 -11.18 -6.33 1.73
CA GLY A 47 -10.00 -6.43 0.87
C GLY A 47 -8.99 -5.30 1.03
N SER A 48 -8.74 -4.85 2.28
CA SER A 48 -7.95 -3.66 2.63
C SER A 48 -8.60 -2.33 2.19
N GLY A 49 -9.87 -2.35 1.83
CA GLY A 49 -10.68 -1.19 1.44
C GLY A 49 -11.49 -0.58 2.57
N ASP A 50 -11.15 -0.86 3.85
CA ASP A 50 -11.92 -0.42 5.02
C ASP A 50 -12.12 1.10 5.10
N PHE A 51 -11.27 1.87 4.45
CA PHE A 51 -11.33 3.33 4.35
C PHE A 51 -11.72 3.85 2.97
N ALA A 52 -11.97 2.96 2.01
CA ALA A 52 -12.40 3.36 0.68
C ALA A 52 -13.82 3.94 0.71
N GLU A 53 -14.09 4.87 -0.20
CA GLU A 53 -15.45 5.35 -0.43
C GLU A 53 -16.30 4.19 -0.97
N ARG A 54 -17.55 4.11 -0.53
CA ARG A 54 -18.46 3.07 -1.02
C ARG A 54 -18.64 3.21 -2.51
N ARG A 55 -18.68 2.07 -3.21
CA ARG A 55 -19.01 2.05 -4.64
C ARG A 55 -20.30 2.80 -4.89
N SER A 56 -20.26 3.73 -5.83
CA SER A 56 -21.41 4.52 -6.28
C SER A 56 -21.61 4.37 -7.80
N ARG A 57 -22.60 5.08 -8.35
CA ARG A 57 -22.94 5.02 -9.79
C ARG A 57 -21.80 5.49 -10.69
N SER A 58 -20.90 6.36 -10.20
CA SER A 58 -19.74 6.84 -10.95
C SER A 58 -18.54 7.08 -10.06
N VAL A 59 -17.36 7.12 -10.65
CA VAL A 59 -16.10 7.47 -9.96
C VAL A 59 -16.14 8.93 -9.52
N THR A 60 -16.70 9.81 -10.32
CA THR A 60 -16.89 11.24 -9.99
C THR A 60 -17.70 11.40 -8.71
N ALA A 61 -18.80 10.66 -8.55
CA ALA A 61 -19.60 10.71 -7.33
C ALA A 61 -18.81 10.21 -6.10
N GLN A 62 -18.00 9.15 -6.24
CA GLN A 62 -17.12 8.70 -5.17
C GLN A 62 -16.06 9.76 -4.82
N LEU A 63 -15.46 10.39 -5.84
CA LEU A 63 -14.46 11.44 -5.64
C LEU A 63 -15.06 12.63 -4.87
N GLU A 64 -16.23 13.11 -5.26
CA GLU A 64 -16.89 14.23 -4.60
C GLU A 64 -17.27 13.89 -3.13
N ALA A 65 -17.78 12.69 -2.87
CA ALA A 65 -18.06 12.23 -1.52
C ALA A 65 -16.79 12.14 -0.66
N ALA A 66 -15.71 11.59 -1.22
CA ALA A 66 -14.42 11.49 -0.54
C ALA A 66 -13.78 12.88 -0.29
N LYS A 67 -13.89 13.82 -1.24
CA LYS A 67 -13.46 15.23 -1.09
C LYS A 67 -14.18 15.90 0.07
N ALA A 68 -15.51 15.76 0.13
CA ALA A 68 -16.30 16.33 1.23
C ALA A 68 -15.83 15.89 2.61
N ARG A 69 -15.46 14.60 2.78
CA ARG A 69 -14.95 14.06 4.06
C ARG A 69 -13.59 14.64 4.47
N VAL A 70 -12.79 15.11 3.54
CA VAL A 70 -11.46 15.66 3.83
C VAL A 70 -11.37 17.17 3.68
N ALA A 71 -12.48 17.85 3.38
CA ALA A 71 -12.54 19.29 3.13
C ALA A 71 -11.89 20.14 4.24
N ALA A 72 -12.10 19.78 5.51
CA ALA A 72 -11.45 20.46 6.64
C ALA A 72 -9.92 20.37 6.65
N LYS A 73 -9.34 19.34 5.98
CA LYS A 73 -7.89 19.09 5.89
C LYS A 73 -7.27 19.61 4.59
N MET A 74 -8.10 19.90 3.59
CA MET A 74 -7.71 20.27 2.23
C MET A 74 -8.47 21.51 1.76
N LYS A 75 -7.97 22.69 2.14
CA LYS A 75 -8.53 23.97 1.66
C LYS A 75 -8.09 24.26 0.23
N ASP A 76 -6.80 24.00 -0.07
CA ASP A 76 -6.21 24.17 -1.40
C ASP A 76 -5.34 22.97 -1.73
N GLY A 77 -5.38 22.50 -2.98
CA GLY A 77 -4.58 21.37 -3.46
C GLY A 77 -5.32 20.48 -4.44
N LYS A 78 -4.70 19.35 -4.76
CA LYS A 78 -5.23 18.35 -5.67
C LYS A 78 -5.32 16.97 -5.03
N TYR A 79 -5.94 16.03 -5.72
CA TYR A 79 -6.18 14.69 -5.20
C TYR A 79 -5.51 13.63 -6.05
N ILE A 80 -5.17 12.52 -5.44
CA ILE A 80 -4.86 11.27 -6.13
C ILE A 80 -6.08 10.36 -6.00
N ALA A 81 -6.68 9.99 -7.13
CA ALA A 81 -7.72 8.97 -7.18
C ALA A 81 -7.06 7.62 -6.91
N TYR A 82 -7.33 7.01 -5.76
CA TYR A 82 -6.64 5.82 -5.29
C TYR A 82 -7.59 4.63 -5.17
N PHE A 83 -7.56 3.73 -6.14
CA PHE A 83 -8.29 2.46 -6.09
C PHE A 83 -7.53 1.47 -5.20
N GLN A 84 -8.10 1.19 -4.02
CA GLN A 84 -7.42 0.45 -2.96
C GLN A 84 -8.00 -0.93 -2.66
N SER A 85 -9.33 -1.11 -2.77
CA SER A 85 -10.01 -2.34 -2.37
C SER A 85 -9.64 -3.53 -3.25
N PHE A 86 -9.22 -4.65 -2.68
CA PHE A 86 -8.89 -5.91 -3.39
C PHE A 86 -7.78 -5.76 -4.46
N THR A 87 -8.04 -6.25 -5.70
CA THR A 87 -7.10 -6.24 -6.83
C THR A 87 -7.69 -5.37 -7.94
N ASN A 88 -7.32 -4.09 -8.00
CA ASN A 88 -8.04 -3.08 -8.78
C ASN A 88 -7.79 -3.10 -10.30
N ILE A 89 -7.14 -4.13 -10.81
CA ILE A 89 -7.01 -4.40 -12.26
C ILE A 89 -7.55 -5.79 -12.61
N TYR A 90 -8.25 -6.43 -11.69
CA TYR A 90 -8.82 -7.76 -11.87
C TYR A 90 -10.29 -7.66 -12.32
N ALA A 91 -10.48 -7.14 -13.53
CA ALA A 91 -11.76 -6.99 -14.20
C ALA A 91 -11.55 -6.97 -15.73
N PRO A 92 -12.63 -7.07 -16.55
CA PRO A 92 -12.53 -6.88 -18.00
C PRO A 92 -11.93 -5.53 -18.37
N LEU A 93 -11.08 -5.52 -19.42
CA LEU A 93 -10.37 -4.31 -19.84
C LEU A 93 -11.29 -3.11 -20.13
N PRO A 94 -12.46 -3.25 -20.79
CA PRO A 94 -13.37 -2.13 -21.02
C PRO A 94 -13.87 -1.48 -19.72
N ASP A 95 -14.13 -2.29 -18.68
CA ASP A 95 -14.58 -1.78 -17.38
C ASP A 95 -13.48 -1.00 -16.67
N LEU A 96 -12.22 -1.48 -16.76
CA LEU A 96 -11.04 -0.79 -16.22
C LEU A 96 -10.82 0.53 -16.96
N GLU A 97 -10.93 0.53 -18.28
CA GLU A 97 -10.75 1.72 -19.11
C GLU A 97 -11.79 2.79 -18.80
N ALA A 98 -13.07 2.41 -18.69
CA ALA A 98 -14.14 3.32 -18.30
C ALA A 98 -13.89 3.92 -16.90
N LEU A 99 -13.58 3.07 -15.91
CA LEU A 99 -13.37 3.46 -14.52
C LEU A 99 -12.19 4.41 -14.35
N PHE A 100 -11.04 4.06 -14.93
CA PHE A 100 -9.81 4.85 -14.76
C PHE A 100 -9.81 6.11 -15.60
N SER A 101 -10.42 6.09 -16.80
CA SER A 101 -10.58 7.29 -17.64
C SER A 101 -11.46 8.33 -16.97
N GLU A 102 -12.56 7.92 -16.32
CA GLU A 102 -13.40 8.83 -15.55
C GLU A 102 -12.61 9.48 -14.39
N ALA A 103 -11.80 8.69 -13.66
CA ALA A 103 -10.94 9.22 -12.59
C ALA A 103 -9.91 10.23 -13.12
N VAL A 104 -9.25 9.90 -14.23
CA VAL A 104 -8.21 10.75 -14.83
C VAL A 104 -8.82 12.03 -15.44
N ALA A 105 -10.04 11.97 -15.98
CA ALA A 105 -10.72 13.12 -16.54
C ALA A 105 -11.14 14.18 -15.49
N HIS A 106 -11.27 13.78 -14.20
CA HIS A 106 -11.71 14.69 -13.15
C HIS A 106 -10.70 15.85 -12.94
N PRO A 107 -11.14 17.14 -12.94
CA PRO A 107 -10.24 18.31 -12.95
C PRO A 107 -9.35 18.40 -11.69
N ASP A 108 -9.85 17.99 -10.52
CA ASP A 108 -9.13 18.07 -9.25
C ASP A 108 -8.18 16.88 -9.02
N VAL A 109 -8.22 15.86 -9.88
CA VAL A 109 -7.33 14.71 -9.80
C VAL A 109 -6.00 15.06 -10.48
N ALA A 110 -4.91 14.98 -9.72
CA ALA A 110 -3.53 15.18 -10.20
C ALA A 110 -2.88 13.88 -10.67
N ALA A 111 -3.29 12.74 -10.14
CA ALA A 111 -2.74 11.42 -10.49
C ALA A 111 -3.75 10.31 -10.19
N LEU A 112 -3.60 9.20 -10.91
CA LEU A 112 -4.28 7.93 -10.63
C LEU A 112 -3.33 7.03 -9.81
N ALA A 113 -3.84 6.36 -8.78
CA ALA A 113 -3.11 5.31 -8.07
C ALA A 113 -3.95 4.03 -8.03
N VAL A 114 -3.33 2.89 -8.35
CA VAL A 114 -4.02 1.60 -8.46
C VAL A 114 -3.27 0.55 -7.65
N ALA A 115 -3.90 0.05 -6.59
CA ALA A 115 -3.36 -1.06 -5.80
C ALA A 115 -3.73 -2.40 -6.42
N THR A 116 -2.73 -3.26 -6.62
CA THR A 116 -2.93 -4.53 -7.30
C THR A 116 -1.93 -5.61 -6.87
N ARG A 117 -2.13 -6.79 -7.40
CA ARG A 117 -1.24 -7.94 -7.29
C ARG A 117 -0.29 -7.96 -8.50
N PRO A 118 1.00 -8.33 -8.31
CA PRO A 118 1.96 -8.44 -9.41
C PRO A 118 1.57 -9.43 -10.51
N ASP A 119 0.88 -10.50 -10.14
CA ASP A 119 0.45 -11.57 -11.05
C ASP A 119 -0.84 -11.25 -11.84
N CYS A 120 -1.39 -10.04 -11.66
CA CYS A 120 -2.61 -9.58 -12.35
C CYS A 120 -2.35 -8.46 -13.37
N LEU A 121 -1.14 -8.33 -13.92
CA LEU A 121 -0.74 -7.30 -14.88
C LEU A 121 -0.55 -7.87 -16.31
N PRO A 122 -1.62 -8.21 -17.05
CA PRO A 122 -1.52 -8.62 -18.45
C PRO A 122 -1.17 -7.43 -19.35
N GLU A 123 -0.61 -7.70 -20.55
CA GLU A 123 -0.17 -6.63 -21.49
C GLU A 123 -1.27 -5.60 -21.79
N PRO A 124 -2.54 -5.96 -22.09
CA PRO A 124 -3.56 -4.94 -22.38
C PRO A 124 -3.81 -3.96 -21.24
N VAL A 125 -3.66 -4.42 -19.98
CA VAL A 125 -3.78 -3.54 -18.80
C VAL A 125 -2.57 -2.62 -18.69
N LEU A 126 -1.37 -3.10 -18.97
CA LEU A 126 -0.17 -2.27 -18.99
C LEU A 126 -0.26 -1.17 -20.07
N ASP A 127 -0.73 -1.52 -21.26
CA ASP A 127 -0.97 -0.56 -22.34
C ASP A 127 -2.00 0.51 -21.95
N LEU A 128 -3.08 0.11 -21.24
CA LEU A 128 -4.05 1.05 -20.69
C LEU A 128 -3.39 2.00 -19.69
N LEU A 129 -2.65 1.48 -18.71
CA LEU A 129 -2.00 2.30 -17.68
C LEU A 129 -0.98 3.26 -18.30
N GLU A 130 -0.22 2.83 -19.32
CA GLU A 130 0.72 3.69 -20.05
C GLU A 130 -0.02 4.81 -20.82
N ARG A 131 -1.14 4.51 -21.50
CA ARG A 131 -1.95 5.55 -22.16
C ARG A 131 -2.49 6.56 -21.16
N LEU A 132 -2.95 6.12 -19.99
CA LEU A 132 -3.45 7.01 -18.95
C LEU A 132 -2.34 7.86 -18.32
N ASP A 133 -1.12 7.31 -18.17
CA ASP A 133 0.03 8.03 -17.63
C ASP A 133 0.45 9.22 -18.50
N ARG A 134 0.23 9.15 -19.82
CA ARG A 134 0.45 10.27 -20.76
C ARG A 134 -0.55 11.42 -20.54
N ILE A 135 -1.70 11.16 -19.90
CA ILE A 135 -2.72 12.18 -19.59
C ILE A 135 -2.47 12.75 -18.17
N LYS A 136 -2.36 11.87 -17.18
CA LYS A 136 -2.01 12.20 -15.79
C LYS A 136 -1.19 11.07 -15.18
N PRO A 137 -0.20 11.39 -14.32
CA PRO A 137 0.66 10.39 -13.70
C PRO A 137 -0.10 9.20 -13.11
N VAL A 138 0.35 7.99 -13.47
CA VAL A 138 -0.17 6.73 -12.92
C VAL A 138 0.82 6.14 -11.92
N ILE A 139 0.32 5.76 -10.76
CA ILE A 139 1.05 5.12 -9.67
C ILE A 139 0.52 3.71 -9.51
N VAL A 140 1.36 2.71 -9.74
CA VAL A 140 0.99 1.30 -9.54
C VAL A 140 1.52 0.83 -8.19
N GLU A 141 0.62 0.43 -7.30
CA GLU A 141 0.98 -0.04 -5.97
C GLU A 141 0.90 -1.57 -5.91
N LEU A 142 2.04 -2.23 -5.74
CA LEU A 142 2.18 -3.68 -5.77
C LEU A 142 2.24 -4.28 -4.36
N GLY A 143 1.39 -5.24 -4.09
CA GLY A 143 1.40 -5.99 -2.84
C GLY A 143 2.44 -7.09 -2.84
N LEU A 144 3.68 -6.84 -2.38
CA LEU A 144 4.71 -7.87 -2.19
C LEU A 144 4.59 -8.56 -0.82
N GLN A 145 4.43 -7.79 0.22
CA GLN A 145 4.36 -8.14 1.64
C GLN A 145 5.69 -8.65 2.21
N THR A 146 6.26 -9.70 1.64
CA THR A 146 7.54 -10.33 2.00
C THR A 146 8.17 -11.07 0.82
N ILE A 147 9.47 -11.31 0.87
CA ILE A 147 10.21 -12.16 -0.10
C ILE A 147 10.36 -13.61 0.36
N HIS A 148 10.08 -13.93 1.63
CA HIS A 148 10.38 -15.23 2.23
C HIS A 148 9.32 -16.28 1.88
N PRO A 149 9.71 -17.40 1.19
CA PRO A 149 8.75 -18.36 0.65
C PRO A 149 7.84 -19.00 1.71
N GLN A 150 8.39 -19.35 2.87
CA GLN A 150 7.61 -19.94 3.96
C GLN A 150 6.54 -18.99 4.48
N THR A 151 6.89 -17.70 4.66
CA THR A 151 5.94 -16.67 5.06
C THR A 151 4.90 -16.43 3.96
N VAL A 152 5.32 -16.41 2.69
CA VAL A 152 4.42 -16.27 1.52
C VAL A 152 3.34 -17.36 1.50
N GLU A 153 3.72 -18.61 1.75
CA GLU A 153 2.80 -19.73 1.86
C GLU A 153 1.86 -19.56 3.07
N PHE A 154 2.44 -19.27 4.25
CA PHE A 154 1.68 -19.10 5.48
C PHE A 154 0.61 -18.00 5.36
N ILE A 155 0.95 -16.83 4.78
CA ILE A 155 0.00 -15.73 4.59
C ILE A 155 -0.93 -15.92 3.40
N ARG A 156 -0.77 -16.99 2.63
CA ARG A 156 -1.57 -17.30 1.42
C ARG A 156 -1.53 -16.19 0.38
N ARG A 157 -0.35 -15.62 0.11
CA ARG A 157 -0.21 -14.57 -0.91
C ARG A 157 -0.63 -15.05 -2.31
N GLY A 158 -0.35 -16.32 -2.65
CA GLY A 158 -0.86 -17.00 -3.84
C GLY A 158 -0.15 -16.67 -5.16
N TYR A 159 1.09 -16.11 -5.13
CA TYR A 159 1.97 -15.95 -6.28
C TYR A 159 3.45 -15.98 -5.84
N PRO A 160 4.37 -16.46 -6.71
CA PRO A 160 5.80 -16.54 -6.42
C PRO A 160 6.48 -15.16 -6.53
N LEU A 161 7.68 -15.02 -5.96
CA LEU A 161 8.48 -13.79 -6.02
C LEU A 161 8.82 -13.38 -7.47
N ALA A 162 9.02 -14.35 -8.36
CA ALA A 162 9.30 -14.09 -9.78
C ALA A 162 8.20 -13.28 -10.50
N ASP A 163 6.94 -13.37 -10.06
CA ASP A 163 5.85 -12.55 -10.62
C ASP A 163 6.04 -11.08 -10.25
N PHE A 164 6.48 -10.81 -9.02
CA PHE A 164 6.83 -9.46 -8.58
C PHE A 164 7.99 -8.88 -9.40
N ASP A 165 9.06 -9.65 -9.60
CA ASP A 165 10.23 -9.21 -10.36
C ASP A 165 9.86 -8.87 -11.81
N ARG A 166 9.03 -9.70 -12.44
CA ARG A 166 8.53 -9.43 -13.80
C ARG A 166 7.68 -8.17 -13.84
N ALA A 167 6.76 -8.02 -12.89
CA ALA A 167 5.87 -6.86 -12.81
C ALA A 167 6.66 -5.56 -12.65
N VAL A 168 7.60 -5.49 -11.70
CA VAL A 168 8.42 -4.28 -11.48
C VAL A 168 9.23 -3.94 -12.72
N LYS A 169 9.90 -4.92 -13.35
CA LYS A 169 10.67 -4.69 -14.58
C LYS A 169 9.82 -4.16 -15.73
N ARG A 170 8.60 -4.69 -15.91
CA ARG A 170 7.67 -4.22 -16.94
C ARG A 170 7.19 -2.79 -16.68
N LEU A 171 6.78 -2.49 -15.44
CA LEU A 171 6.37 -1.15 -15.04
C LEU A 171 7.52 -0.13 -15.16
N GLN A 172 8.73 -0.52 -14.80
CA GLN A 172 9.92 0.30 -14.95
C GLN A 172 10.23 0.61 -16.43
N LYS A 173 10.10 -0.38 -17.31
CA LYS A 173 10.29 -0.20 -18.76
C LYS A 173 9.29 0.80 -19.35
N LEU A 174 8.09 0.86 -18.82
CA LEU A 174 7.04 1.82 -19.21
C LEU A 174 7.18 3.18 -18.50
N GLY A 175 8.17 3.36 -17.60
CA GLY A 175 8.36 4.60 -16.85
C GLY A 175 7.32 4.83 -15.74
N LEU A 176 6.45 3.86 -15.45
CA LEU A 176 5.37 4.00 -14.47
C LEU A 176 5.91 4.04 -13.04
N HIS A 177 5.36 4.94 -12.23
CA HIS A 177 5.74 5.07 -10.82
C HIS A 177 5.23 3.88 -10.00
N THR A 178 6.15 3.01 -9.57
CA THR A 178 5.83 1.79 -8.83
C THR A 178 6.08 1.97 -7.34
N VAL A 179 5.09 1.65 -6.50
CA VAL A 179 5.16 1.64 -5.03
C VAL A 179 4.94 0.22 -4.53
N VAL A 180 5.79 -0.25 -3.64
CA VAL A 180 5.71 -1.62 -3.11
C VAL A 180 5.19 -1.63 -1.68
N HIS A 181 4.23 -2.50 -1.40
CA HIS A 181 3.72 -2.73 -0.06
C HIS A 181 4.50 -3.86 0.61
N VAL A 182 5.06 -3.59 1.78
CA VAL A 182 5.73 -4.54 2.67
C VAL A 182 5.02 -4.53 4.02
N ILE A 183 4.80 -5.71 4.61
CA ILE A 183 4.25 -5.85 5.95
C ILE A 183 5.38 -6.25 6.89
N LEU A 184 5.55 -5.49 7.96
CA LEU A 184 6.49 -5.76 9.05
C LEU A 184 5.74 -6.43 10.21
N GLY A 185 6.37 -7.44 10.82
CA GLY A 185 5.79 -8.23 11.91
C GLY A 185 5.01 -9.46 11.43
N LEU A 186 5.23 -9.95 10.22
CA LEU A 186 4.63 -11.19 9.76
C LEU A 186 5.09 -12.37 10.61
N PRO A 187 4.18 -13.32 10.94
CA PRO A 187 4.52 -14.47 11.79
C PRO A 187 5.68 -15.30 11.22
N GLY A 188 6.63 -15.64 12.08
CA GLY A 188 7.80 -16.43 11.72
C GLY A 188 8.96 -15.63 11.12
N GLU A 189 8.80 -14.32 10.89
CA GLU A 189 9.89 -13.47 10.40
C GLU A 189 10.68 -12.83 11.55
N THR A 190 12.01 -12.93 11.45
CA THR A 190 12.94 -12.17 12.29
C THR A 190 13.10 -10.74 11.77
N GLU A 191 13.59 -9.82 12.60
CA GLU A 191 13.95 -8.46 12.16
C GLU A 191 14.88 -8.47 10.94
N GLN A 192 15.84 -9.39 10.90
CA GLN A 192 16.76 -9.51 9.77
C GLN A 192 16.03 -9.89 8.47
N MET A 193 15.06 -10.79 8.53
CA MET A 193 14.25 -11.18 7.38
C MET A 193 13.42 -10.01 6.86
N MET A 194 12.81 -9.24 7.76
CA MET A 194 12.05 -8.03 7.38
C MET A 194 12.95 -6.97 6.71
N VAL A 195 14.15 -6.72 7.26
CA VAL A 195 15.14 -5.82 6.66
C VAL A 195 15.63 -6.34 5.29
N GLN A 196 15.80 -7.66 5.12
CA GLN A 196 16.12 -8.26 3.82
C GLN A 196 15.03 -7.99 2.78
N THR A 197 13.75 -8.12 3.14
CA THR A 197 12.63 -7.78 2.26
C THR A 197 12.68 -6.31 1.82
N VAL A 198 12.91 -5.39 2.76
CA VAL A 198 13.00 -3.95 2.45
C VAL A 198 14.21 -3.64 1.55
N ARG A 199 15.38 -4.23 1.84
CA ARG A 199 16.57 -4.09 0.98
C ARG A 199 16.33 -4.63 -0.42
N TYR A 200 15.62 -5.73 -0.55
CA TYR A 200 15.24 -6.30 -1.85
C TYR A 200 14.39 -5.32 -2.66
N VAL A 201 13.37 -4.73 -2.04
CA VAL A 201 12.56 -3.67 -2.68
C VAL A 201 13.42 -2.48 -3.09
N GLY A 202 14.34 -2.03 -2.23
CA GLY A 202 15.26 -0.94 -2.53
C GLY A 202 16.12 -1.17 -3.78
N ARG A 203 16.37 -2.44 -4.14
CA ARG A 203 17.17 -2.83 -5.32
C ARG A 203 16.32 -3.23 -6.53
N SER A 204 15.00 -3.32 -6.39
CA SER A 204 14.11 -3.84 -7.44
C SER A 204 13.89 -2.87 -8.60
N GLY A 205 14.18 -1.58 -8.44
CA GLY A 205 13.84 -0.51 -9.38
C GLY A 205 12.49 0.17 -9.10
N ALA A 206 11.77 -0.25 -8.05
CA ALA A 206 10.60 0.47 -7.57
C ALA A 206 10.97 1.88 -7.08
N LYS A 207 10.07 2.84 -7.25
CA LYS A 207 10.30 4.24 -6.88
C LYS A 207 9.80 4.59 -5.49
N GLY A 208 8.94 3.78 -4.91
CA GLY A 208 8.40 4.02 -3.59
C GLY A 208 8.09 2.76 -2.80
N ILE A 209 7.97 2.91 -1.49
CA ILE A 209 7.66 1.82 -0.56
C ILE A 209 6.65 2.26 0.49
N LYS A 210 5.78 1.34 0.89
CA LYS A 210 4.94 1.42 2.08
C LYS A 210 5.40 0.38 3.08
N LEU A 211 5.91 0.82 4.22
CA LEU A 211 6.21 -0.04 5.36
C LEU A 211 4.97 -0.07 6.25
N GLN A 212 4.33 -1.22 6.33
CA GLN A 212 3.06 -1.39 7.04
C GLN A 212 3.27 -2.31 8.24
N LEU A 213 2.76 -1.89 9.40
CA LEU A 213 2.66 -2.76 10.56
C LEU A 213 1.60 -3.84 10.31
N LEU A 214 1.88 -5.07 10.69
CA LEU A 214 0.86 -6.12 10.72
C LEU A 214 -0.23 -5.75 11.75
N HIS A 215 -1.49 -5.78 11.31
CA HIS A 215 -2.66 -5.61 12.18
C HIS A 215 -3.45 -6.91 12.23
N VAL A 216 -3.90 -7.26 13.42
CA VAL A 216 -4.88 -8.31 13.64
C VAL A 216 -6.26 -7.67 13.66
N LEU A 217 -7.06 -7.99 12.66
CA LEU A 217 -8.42 -7.46 12.51
C LEU A 217 -9.45 -8.56 12.77
N GLU A 218 -10.56 -8.19 13.39
CA GLU A 218 -11.68 -9.09 13.63
C GLU A 218 -12.17 -9.72 12.31
N GLY A 219 -12.61 -10.98 12.36
CA GLY A 219 -13.12 -11.71 11.20
C GLY A 219 -12.04 -12.21 10.23
N THR A 220 -10.74 -12.07 10.55
CA THR A 220 -9.63 -12.60 9.75
C THR A 220 -9.13 -13.94 10.31
N ASP A 221 -8.52 -14.77 9.46
CA ASP A 221 -7.87 -16.01 9.93
C ASP A 221 -6.70 -15.71 10.87
N LEU A 222 -6.05 -14.56 10.67
CA LEU A 222 -4.99 -14.08 11.56
C LEU A 222 -5.50 -13.82 12.99
N ALA A 223 -6.75 -13.35 13.13
CA ALA A 223 -7.38 -13.15 14.44
C ALA A 223 -7.55 -14.47 15.21
N ALA A 224 -7.94 -15.54 14.52
CA ALA A 224 -8.03 -16.87 15.13
C ALA A 224 -6.65 -17.39 15.59
N LEU A 225 -5.61 -17.21 14.79
CA LEU A 225 -4.23 -17.58 15.14
C LEU A 225 -3.69 -16.76 16.31
N TRP A 226 -3.99 -15.46 16.36
CA TRP A 226 -3.58 -14.58 17.43
C TRP A 226 -4.26 -14.94 18.76
N ARG A 227 -5.58 -15.21 18.75
CA ARG A 227 -6.32 -15.68 19.94
C ARG A 227 -5.79 -17.01 20.47
N ALA A 228 -5.28 -17.85 19.60
CA ALA A 228 -4.62 -19.11 19.98
C ALA A 228 -3.17 -18.91 20.46
N GLY A 229 -2.69 -17.68 20.64
CA GLY A 229 -1.32 -17.38 21.10
C GLY A 229 -0.22 -17.69 20.08
N ARG A 230 -0.56 -17.92 18.80
CA ARG A 230 0.38 -18.34 17.74
C ARG A 230 1.01 -17.19 16.97
N VAL A 231 0.60 -15.96 17.22
CA VAL A 231 1.09 -14.76 16.52
C VAL A 231 1.46 -13.72 17.58
N PRO A 232 2.75 -13.58 17.91
CA PRO A 232 3.21 -12.51 18.78
C PRO A 232 3.07 -11.16 18.04
N MET A 233 2.73 -10.11 18.77
CA MET A 233 2.68 -8.76 18.23
C MET A 233 3.91 -7.97 18.67
N MET A 234 4.30 -7.05 17.84
CA MET A 234 5.45 -6.17 18.07
C MET A 234 5.05 -4.99 18.97
N GLU A 235 5.90 -4.63 19.91
CA GLU A 235 5.75 -3.41 20.71
C GLU A 235 6.15 -2.18 19.89
N LEU A 236 5.66 -1.00 20.29
CA LEU A 236 5.88 0.24 19.54
C LEU A 236 7.37 0.59 19.43
N GLU A 237 8.14 0.40 20.50
CA GLU A 237 9.58 0.67 20.51
C GLU A 237 10.33 -0.24 19.55
N ASP A 238 10.04 -1.55 19.55
CA ASP A 238 10.63 -2.52 18.65
C ASP A 238 10.29 -2.20 17.19
N TYR A 239 9.04 -1.77 16.94
CA TYR A 239 8.61 -1.33 15.62
C TYR A 239 9.38 -0.08 15.15
N ALA A 240 9.56 0.91 16.01
CA ALA A 240 10.31 2.13 15.68
C ALA A 240 11.80 1.81 15.39
N ARG A 241 12.41 0.93 16.20
CA ARG A 241 13.78 0.43 15.99
C ARG A 241 13.90 -0.29 14.64
N LEU A 242 12.98 -1.20 14.34
CA LEU A 242 12.95 -1.93 13.08
C LEU A 242 12.79 -0.98 11.87
N LEU A 243 11.91 0.03 11.97
CA LEU A 243 11.77 1.05 10.93
C LEU A 243 13.08 1.79 10.67
N GLY A 244 13.83 2.16 11.71
CA GLY A 244 15.16 2.78 11.56
C GLY A 244 16.10 1.89 10.74
N ARG A 245 16.17 0.59 11.07
CA ARG A 245 16.97 -0.39 10.32
C ARG A 245 16.48 -0.57 8.87
N CYS A 246 15.18 -0.56 8.65
CA CYS A 246 14.60 -0.65 7.32
C CYS A 246 14.93 0.59 6.47
N LEU A 247 14.82 1.79 7.02
CA LEU A 247 15.13 3.02 6.30
C LEU A 247 16.62 3.12 5.94
N ALA A 248 17.52 2.64 6.80
CA ALA A 248 18.97 2.65 6.58
C ALA A 248 19.43 1.80 5.37
N VAL A 249 18.62 0.84 4.92
CA VAL A 249 18.95 -0.03 3.77
C VAL A 249 18.31 0.39 2.45
N LEU A 250 17.50 1.46 2.47
CA LEU A 250 16.84 2.00 1.28
C LEU A 250 17.72 3.04 0.57
N PRO A 251 17.66 3.11 -0.76
CA PRO A 251 18.34 4.16 -1.52
C PRO A 251 17.75 5.54 -1.17
N PRO A 252 18.57 6.62 -1.26
CA PRO A 252 18.17 7.97 -0.84
C PRO A 252 17.05 8.58 -1.69
N ASP A 253 16.87 8.13 -2.93
CA ASP A 253 15.82 8.55 -3.87
C ASP A 253 14.51 7.75 -3.72
N MET A 254 14.47 6.74 -2.83
CA MET A 254 13.25 5.99 -2.54
C MET A 254 12.22 6.86 -1.85
N VAL A 255 10.98 6.86 -2.34
CA VAL A 255 9.87 7.60 -1.74
C VAL A 255 9.17 6.76 -0.68
N ILE A 256 9.14 7.23 0.56
CA ILE A 256 8.42 6.59 1.66
C ILE A 256 6.97 7.06 1.68
N HIS A 257 6.07 6.20 1.22
CA HIS A 257 4.63 6.50 1.17
C HIS A 257 3.92 6.28 2.50
N ARG A 258 4.46 5.40 3.35
CA ARG A 258 3.86 5.05 4.65
C ARG A 258 4.90 4.41 5.56
N LEU A 259 4.84 4.74 6.86
CA LEU A 259 5.66 4.16 7.92
C LEU A 259 4.86 3.32 8.93
N THR A 260 3.54 3.25 8.81
CA THR A 260 2.69 2.41 9.66
C THR A 260 1.41 2.04 8.89
N GLY A 261 0.77 0.96 9.30
CA GLY A 261 -0.54 0.58 8.76
C GLY A 261 -1.68 1.42 9.37
N ASP A 262 -2.87 1.26 8.80
CA ASP A 262 -4.13 1.75 9.36
C ASP A 262 -5.08 0.55 9.48
N GLY A 263 -5.33 0.07 10.70
CA GLY A 263 -6.41 -0.87 10.99
C GLY A 263 -7.70 -0.11 11.28
N ALA A 264 -8.84 -0.61 10.79
CA ALA A 264 -10.14 -0.05 11.17
C ALA A 264 -10.31 -0.21 12.68
N LYS A 265 -10.41 0.90 13.43
CA LYS A 265 -10.40 0.90 14.90
C LYS A 265 -11.47 -0.01 15.51
N ARG A 266 -12.64 -0.10 14.87
CA ARG A 266 -13.75 -0.95 15.32
C ARG A 266 -13.41 -2.45 15.23
N ASP A 267 -12.51 -2.83 14.34
CA ASP A 267 -12.18 -4.22 14.02
C ASP A 267 -10.76 -4.58 14.50
N LEU A 268 -9.99 -3.59 15.03
CA LEU A 268 -8.60 -3.77 15.47
C LEU A 268 -8.53 -4.53 16.79
N LEU A 269 -7.92 -5.72 16.77
CA LEU A 269 -7.65 -6.54 17.95
C LEU A 269 -6.24 -6.33 18.50
N ALA A 270 -5.23 -6.22 17.60
CA ALA A 270 -3.83 -6.04 17.99
C ALA A 270 -2.98 -5.47 16.83
N PRO A 271 -1.87 -4.77 17.15
CA PRO A 271 -1.54 -4.24 18.47
C PRO A 271 -2.38 -2.98 18.76
N LEU A 272 -2.92 -2.87 19.96
CA LEU A 272 -3.85 -1.76 20.32
C LEU A 272 -3.18 -0.39 20.30
N TRP A 273 -1.86 -0.29 20.56
CA TRP A 273 -1.13 0.96 20.49
C TRP A 273 -1.20 1.62 19.08
N SER A 274 -1.42 0.83 18.03
CA SER A 274 -1.52 1.32 16.65
C SER A 274 -2.83 2.11 16.37
N ALA A 275 -3.82 2.03 17.26
CA ALA A 275 -5.09 2.75 17.13
C ALA A 275 -4.95 4.28 17.20
N ASP A 276 -3.92 4.80 17.89
CA ASP A 276 -3.59 6.22 17.90
C ASP A 276 -2.50 6.56 16.88
N LYS A 277 -2.92 6.72 15.64
CA LYS A 277 -2.00 7.02 14.53
C LYS A 277 -1.15 8.27 14.76
N LYS A 278 -1.70 9.31 15.41
CA LYS A 278 -0.96 10.56 15.66
C LYS A 278 0.17 10.31 16.66
N TYR A 279 -0.14 9.62 17.75
CA TYR A 279 0.85 9.23 18.76
C TYR A 279 1.95 8.37 18.13
N VAL A 280 1.57 7.32 17.40
CA VAL A 280 2.54 6.42 16.74
C VAL A 280 3.47 7.16 15.78
N LEU A 281 2.92 8.02 14.92
CA LEU A 281 3.76 8.77 13.97
C LEU A 281 4.70 9.76 14.68
N ASN A 282 4.24 10.42 15.74
CA ASN A 282 5.10 11.30 16.54
C ASN A 282 6.22 10.50 17.22
N TYR A 283 5.88 9.36 17.84
CA TYR A 283 6.86 8.47 18.50
C TYR A 283 7.93 8.01 17.49
N VAL A 284 7.50 7.46 16.36
CA VAL A 284 8.39 6.96 15.32
C VAL A 284 9.29 8.08 14.77
N ASN A 285 8.75 9.26 14.49
CA ASN A 285 9.55 10.37 13.98
C ASN A 285 10.60 10.83 15.00
N ASN A 286 10.22 11.00 16.27
CA ASN A 286 11.16 11.36 17.34
C ASN A 286 12.25 10.31 17.51
N TYR A 287 11.87 9.03 17.48
CA TYR A 287 12.83 7.93 17.55
C TYR A 287 13.85 8.00 16.40
N LEU A 288 13.37 8.17 15.16
CA LEU A 288 14.24 8.24 13.99
C LEU A 288 15.16 9.46 14.01
N GLU A 289 14.68 10.62 14.45
CA GLU A 289 15.49 11.85 14.60
C GLU A 289 16.60 11.68 15.63
N GLN A 290 16.27 11.14 16.81
CA GLN A 290 17.26 10.91 17.87
C GLN A 290 18.37 9.92 17.46
N HIS A 291 18.03 8.89 16.68
CA HIS A 291 19.00 7.88 16.27
C HIS A 291 19.76 8.27 14.99
N ALA A 292 19.23 9.15 14.14
CA ALA A 292 19.98 9.74 13.03
C ALA A 292 21.11 10.63 13.54
N LEU A 293 20.85 11.48 14.55
CA LEU A 293 21.86 12.34 15.19
C LEU A 293 22.97 11.56 15.89
N ASN A 294 22.70 10.34 16.35
CA ASN A 294 23.70 9.48 16.98
C ASN A 294 24.56 8.69 15.98
N ALA A 295 24.12 8.54 14.74
CA ALA A 295 24.86 7.85 13.67
C ALA A 295 25.87 8.78 12.95
N GLU A 296 25.75 10.10 13.14
CA GLU A 296 26.68 11.12 12.61
C GLU A 296 27.77 11.53 13.60
N ARG A 297 27.76 10.96 14.81
CA ARG A 297 28.80 11.13 15.85
C ARG A 297 29.70 9.90 15.95
#